data_bf39a9abb09471334b08e06598fc9d3b
#
_entry.id   bf39a9abb09471334b08e06598fc9d3b
#
_cell.length_a   1.000
_cell.length_b   1.000
_cell.length_c   1.000
_cell.angle_alpha   90.00
_cell.angle_beta   90.00
_cell.angle_gamma   90.00
#
_symmetry.space_group_name_H-M   'P 1'
#
loop_
_entity.id
_entity.type
_entity.pdbx_description
1 polymer ?
#
loop_
_entity_poly.entity_id
_entity_poly.type
_entity_poly.pdbx_seq_one_letter_code
_entity_poly.pdbx_strand_id
1 'polypeptide(L)'
;MALPALSSSGVKFRRVLAHFPQELSLAFAYGSGVFRQAGDKAGPGENNMLDFVFAVDDAVTWHMMNLTKNRSHYSFLKLLGPKQINSVQNYGAGIYYNTLVPCNGRMIKYGVISTDTLIDDLLHWKTLYVAGRLQKPVKILTQNENSKLQAALVSNLKSAVTAAFLMLPESFSEEDLYTQIAGLSYTGDFRMIVGEDRSKVQNIVEPNVPHFQKLYSNILQDCPQVVYKHHLGRLEANKSPEGQFAQLMSLPRTLQQKITSLVDPPGKNRDVEEILLQVAHDPDCGFVVHQGISRIVRSSSVVQSAKTILTAGVLGGKLVTTENTDPSGRNRPQQIQMSSTRKDSGWSHDLLNEIVPRLCGKRSQWALTPSNGGDAHCW
;
A
#
# COMPACT_ATOMS: atom_id res chain seq x y z
N MET A 1 -38.34 13.92 10.94
CA MET A 1 -36.97 13.40 10.90
C MET A 1 -36.14 14.34 10.03
N ALA A 2 -35.23 15.12 10.61
CA ALA A 2 -34.34 16.00 9.83
C ALA A 2 -33.27 15.15 9.16
N LEU A 3 -33.16 15.27 7.84
CA LEU A 3 -32.06 14.65 7.06
C LEU A 3 -30.73 15.17 7.62
N PRO A 4 -29.74 14.29 7.92
CA PRO A 4 -28.45 14.74 8.39
C PRO A 4 -27.82 15.64 7.30
N ALA A 5 -27.42 16.85 7.69
CA ALA A 5 -26.75 17.79 6.82
C ALA A 5 -25.56 17.10 6.14
N LEU A 6 -25.58 17.01 4.81
CA LEU A 6 -24.49 16.48 4.00
C LEU A 6 -23.22 17.27 4.36
N SER A 7 -22.28 16.67 5.05
CA SER A 7 -21.03 17.34 5.40
C SER A 7 -20.38 17.86 4.11
N SER A 8 -19.90 19.10 4.12
CA SER A 8 -19.25 19.76 2.96
C SER A 8 -18.13 18.90 2.34
N SER A 9 -17.51 18.05 3.15
CA SER A 9 -16.51 17.07 2.69
C SER A 9 -17.10 15.99 1.76
N GLY A 10 -18.32 15.51 2.01
CA GLY A 10 -18.97 14.50 1.16
C GLY A 10 -19.27 15.01 -0.24
N VAL A 11 -19.63 16.28 -0.39
CA VAL A 11 -19.89 16.92 -1.68
C VAL A 11 -18.61 17.04 -2.52
N LYS A 12 -17.48 17.40 -1.87
CA LYS A 12 -16.19 17.53 -2.57
C LYS A 12 -15.76 16.19 -3.21
N PHE A 13 -15.85 15.08 -2.49
CA PHE A 13 -15.48 13.76 -3.01
C PHE A 13 -16.41 13.27 -4.12
N ARG A 14 -17.72 13.49 -4.00
CA ARG A 14 -18.69 13.15 -5.08
C ARG A 14 -18.41 13.91 -6.37
N ARG A 15 -18.04 15.18 -6.28
CA ARG A 15 -17.65 15.99 -7.45
C ARG A 15 -16.41 15.42 -8.13
N VAL A 16 -15.42 14.94 -7.36
CA VAL A 16 -14.23 14.27 -7.94
C VAL A 16 -14.65 12.99 -8.64
N LEU A 17 -15.45 12.11 -7.99
CA LEU A 17 -15.90 10.85 -8.59
C LEU A 17 -16.68 11.05 -9.90
N ALA A 18 -17.45 12.11 -10.04
CA ALA A 18 -18.22 12.40 -11.26
C ALA A 18 -17.34 12.59 -12.52
N HIS A 19 -16.04 12.85 -12.35
CA HIS A 19 -15.10 12.94 -13.48
C HIS A 19 -14.68 11.59 -14.04
N PHE A 20 -14.95 10.49 -13.35
CA PHE A 20 -14.49 9.15 -13.70
C PHE A 20 -15.63 8.27 -14.25
N PRO A 21 -15.33 7.16 -14.95
CA PRO A 21 -16.31 6.11 -15.20
C PRO A 21 -16.91 5.60 -13.89
N GLN A 22 -18.22 5.33 -13.88
CA GLN A 22 -18.99 5.05 -12.65
C GLN A 22 -19.07 3.57 -12.28
N GLU A 23 -18.54 2.67 -13.11
CA GLU A 23 -18.46 1.24 -12.84
C GLU A 23 -17.39 0.95 -11.80
N LEU A 24 -17.70 1.25 -10.53
CA LEU A 24 -16.81 1.11 -9.39
C LEU A 24 -17.39 0.12 -8.38
N SER A 25 -16.66 -0.96 -8.10
CA SER A 25 -17.02 -1.92 -7.04
C SER A 25 -16.71 -1.36 -5.66
N LEU A 26 -15.61 -0.60 -5.56
CA LEU A 26 -15.21 0.13 -4.35
C LEU A 26 -14.45 1.38 -4.76
N ALA A 27 -14.75 2.50 -4.14
CA ALA A 27 -13.90 3.69 -4.19
C ALA A 27 -13.69 4.23 -2.79
N PHE A 28 -12.44 4.53 -2.46
CA PHE A 28 -12.10 5.14 -1.19
C PHE A 28 -11.01 6.20 -1.33
N ALA A 29 -11.04 7.17 -0.42
CA ALA A 29 -10.03 8.20 -0.27
C ALA A 29 -9.24 7.99 1.03
N TYR A 30 -7.94 8.34 1.02
CA TYR A 30 -7.04 8.10 2.14
C TYR A 30 -5.93 9.16 2.22
N GLY A 31 -5.08 9.05 3.24
CA GLY A 31 -3.89 9.88 3.41
C GLY A 31 -4.16 11.24 4.06
N SER A 32 -3.15 12.11 4.08
CA SER A 32 -3.16 13.41 4.78
C SER A 32 -4.18 14.41 4.23
N GLY A 33 -4.63 14.24 3.00
CA GLY A 33 -5.71 15.05 2.42
C GLY A 33 -7.11 14.69 2.96
N VAL A 34 -7.25 13.54 3.65
CA VAL A 34 -8.54 13.00 4.15
C VAL A 34 -8.56 12.91 5.66
N PHE A 35 -7.48 12.44 6.27
CA PHE A 35 -7.31 12.26 7.71
C PHE A 35 -6.15 13.13 8.20
N ARG A 36 -6.33 13.71 9.40
CA ARG A 36 -5.31 14.52 10.05
C ARG A 36 -4.06 13.67 10.33
N GLN A 37 -2.88 14.26 10.16
CA GLN A 37 -1.62 13.70 10.63
C GLN A 37 -1.04 14.58 11.75
N ALA A 38 -0.24 13.97 12.64
CA ALA A 38 0.43 14.73 13.68
C ALA A 38 1.38 15.77 13.02
N GLY A 39 1.35 17.00 13.53
CA GLY A 39 2.07 18.12 12.92
C GLY A 39 1.26 19.00 11.96
N ASP A 40 0.08 18.56 11.49
CA ASP A 40 -0.81 19.41 10.70
C ASP A 40 -1.45 20.51 11.57
N LYS A 41 -1.05 21.77 11.34
CA LYS A 41 -1.50 22.94 12.15
C LYS A 41 -2.97 23.29 11.97
N ALA A 42 -3.66 22.80 10.93
CA ALA A 42 -5.04 23.19 10.59
C ALA A 42 -5.80 22.07 9.86
N GLY A 43 -6.22 21.02 10.58
CA GLY A 43 -7.07 19.97 9.97
C GLY A 43 -6.43 19.22 8.79
N PRO A 44 -7.20 18.39 8.06
CA PRO A 44 -6.72 17.78 6.81
C PRO A 44 -6.35 18.90 5.84
N GLY A 45 -5.08 19.02 5.48
CA GLY A 45 -4.52 20.17 4.76
C GLY A 45 -5.33 20.50 3.50
N GLU A 46 -5.89 21.72 3.41
CA GLU A 46 -6.67 22.14 2.23
C GLU A 46 -5.87 22.07 0.95
N ASN A 47 -4.54 22.12 1.05
CA ASN A 47 -3.60 22.07 -0.06
C ASN A 47 -2.98 20.68 -0.30
N ASN A 48 -3.22 19.70 0.58
CA ASN A 48 -2.67 18.35 0.41
C ASN A 48 -3.35 17.63 -0.77
N MET A 49 -2.55 16.90 -1.54
CA MET A 49 -3.05 16.05 -2.61
C MET A 49 -4.03 15.01 -2.07
N LEU A 50 -5.12 14.78 -2.79
CA LEU A 50 -6.09 13.74 -2.42
C LEU A 50 -5.74 12.43 -3.09
N ASP A 51 -5.59 11.39 -2.29
CA ASP A 51 -5.29 10.04 -2.75
C ASP A 51 -6.56 9.19 -2.80
N PHE A 52 -6.78 8.51 -3.94
CA PHE A 52 -7.93 7.63 -4.18
C PHE A 52 -7.47 6.24 -4.63
N VAL A 53 -8.29 5.24 -4.34
CA VAL A 53 -8.24 3.92 -4.98
C VAL A 53 -9.62 3.57 -5.51
N PHE A 54 -9.66 3.08 -6.74
CA PHE A 54 -10.83 2.60 -7.45
C PHE A 54 -10.68 1.11 -7.76
N ALA A 55 -11.55 0.28 -7.19
CA ALA A 55 -11.67 -1.12 -7.55
C ALA A 55 -12.75 -1.25 -8.63
N VAL A 56 -12.41 -1.94 -9.71
CA VAL A 56 -13.25 -2.08 -10.91
C VAL A 56 -13.30 -3.55 -11.34
N ASP A 57 -14.42 -4.00 -11.88
CA ASP A 57 -14.55 -5.41 -12.27
C ASP A 57 -13.78 -5.71 -13.56
N ASP A 58 -13.87 -4.85 -14.57
CA ASP A 58 -13.07 -4.93 -15.79
C ASP A 58 -12.17 -3.69 -15.95
N ALA A 59 -10.90 -3.88 -15.58
CA ALA A 59 -9.92 -2.80 -15.65
C ALA A 59 -9.59 -2.38 -17.08
N VAL A 60 -9.66 -3.27 -18.08
CA VAL A 60 -9.40 -2.92 -19.49
C VAL A 60 -10.47 -1.98 -20.02
N THR A 61 -11.74 -2.34 -19.82
CA THR A 61 -12.89 -1.53 -20.23
C THR A 61 -12.90 -0.21 -19.46
N TRP A 62 -12.64 -0.24 -18.16
CA TRP A 62 -12.58 0.98 -17.35
C TRP A 62 -11.48 1.94 -17.83
N HIS A 63 -10.26 1.43 -18.11
CA HIS A 63 -9.18 2.24 -18.66
C HIS A 63 -9.51 2.79 -20.05
N MET A 64 -10.21 2.02 -20.89
CA MET A 64 -10.67 2.48 -22.19
C MET A 64 -11.60 3.69 -22.05
N MET A 65 -12.63 3.58 -21.20
CA MET A 65 -13.57 4.67 -20.92
C MET A 65 -12.86 5.89 -20.31
N ASN A 66 -11.95 5.65 -19.37
CA ASN A 66 -11.21 6.72 -18.73
C ASN A 66 -10.20 7.40 -19.67
N LEU A 67 -9.59 6.67 -20.61
CA LEU A 67 -8.76 7.25 -21.67
C LEU A 67 -9.58 8.13 -22.63
N THR A 68 -10.82 7.77 -22.91
CA THR A 68 -11.71 8.57 -23.73
C THR A 68 -12.09 9.87 -23.02
N LYS A 69 -12.43 9.78 -21.73
CA LYS A 69 -12.91 10.91 -20.92
C LYS A 69 -11.77 11.79 -20.39
N ASN A 70 -10.66 11.19 -19.97
CA ASN A 70 -9.59 11.78 -19.17
C ASN A 70 -8.19 11.43 -19.71
N ARG A 71 -7.98 11.57 -21.02
CA ARG A 71 -6.72 11.18 -21.68
C ARG A 71 -5.48 11.87 -21.10
N SER A 72 -5.62 13.10 -20.61
CA SER A 72 -4.53 13.89 -20.01
C SER A 72 -4.02 13.34 -18.69
N HIS A 73 -4.80 12.50 -17.99
CA HIS A 73 -4.39 11.89 -16.74
C HIS A 73 -3.28 10.84 -16.91
N TYR A 74 -3.17 10.26 -18.11
CA TYR A 74 -2.22 9.19 -18.39
C TYR A 74 -0.92 9.74 -18.99
N SER A 75 0.20 9.16 -18.56
CA SER A 75 1.51 9.42 -19.15
C SER A 75 1.60 8.97 -20.63
N PHE A 76 2.80 8.82 -21.16
CA PHE A 76 3.02 8.28 -22.52
C PHE A 76 2.38 6.90 -22.74
N LEU A 77 2.09 6.13 -21.69
CA LEU A 77 1.42 4.83 -21.77
C LEU A 77 0.02 4.89 -22.40
N LYS A 78 -0.61 6.08 -22.44
CA LYS A 78 -1.85 6.32 -23.22
C LYS A 78 -1.73 6.00 -24.70
N LEU A 79 -0.51 6.01 -25.25
CA LEU A 79 -0.24 5.68 -26.65
C LEU A 79 -0.26 4.17 -26.90
N LEU A 80 -0.05 3.36 -25.87
CA LEU A 80 -0.02 1.92 -25.96
C LEU A 80 -1.41 1.27 -25.86
N GLY A 81 -2.40 2.04 -25.39
CA GLY A 81 -3.79 1.60 -25.25
C GLY A 81 -4.12 0.86 -23.95
N PRO A 82 -5.43 0.58 -23.70
CA PRO A 82 -5.93 0.10 -22.41
C PRO A 82 -5.42 -1.30 -22.03
N LYS A 83 -5.20 -2.19 -22.98
CA LYS A 83 -4.68 -3.54 -22.73
C LYS A 83 -3.27 -3.50 -22.14
N GLN A 84 -2.40 -2.66 -22.69
CA GLN A 84 -1.02 -2.49 -22.21
C GLN A 84 -0.99 -1.78 -20.85
N ILE A 85 -1.86 -0.80 -20.62
CA ILE A 85 -2.03 -0.17 -19.31
C ILE A 85 -2.44 -1.23 -18.28
N ASN A 86 -3.39 -2.10 -18.61
CA ASN A 86 -3.81 -3.20 -17.74
C ASN A 86 -2.68 -4.24 -17.51
N SER A 87 -1.86 -4.53 -18.51
CA SER A 87 -0.69 -5.40 -18.34
C SER A 87 0.32 -4.79 -17.34
N VAL A 88 0.59 -3.48 -17.43
CA VAL A 88 1.41 -2.76 -16.46
C VAL A 88 0.74 -2.73 -15.08
N GLN A 89 -0.59 -2.58 -15.02
CA GLN A 89 -1.36 -2.64 -13.76
C GLN A 89 -1.15 -3.95 -13.03
N ASN A 90 -1.30 -5.08 -13.74
CA ASN A 90 -1.27 -6.42 -13.16
C ASN A 90 0.13 -6.85 -12.68
N TYR A 91 1.17 -6.10 -13.03
CA TYR A 91 2.51 -6.35 -12.53
C TYR A 91 2.67 -5.82 -11.09
N GLY A 92 3.31 -6.60 -10.21
CA GLY A 92 3.54 -6.24 -8.81
C GLY A 92 2.25 -6.22 -7.99
N ALA A 93 1.90 -5.07 -7.43
CA ALA A 93 0.75 -4.93 -6.53
C ALA A 93 -0.62 -4.88 -7.22
N GLY A 94 -0.69 -5.10 -8.54
CA GLY A 94 -1.96 -5.14 -9.28
C GLY A 94 -2.68 -3.79 -9.39
N ILE A 95 -2.05 -2.69 -9.03
CA ILE A 95 -2.64 -1.35 -9.04
C ILE A 95 -1.87 -0.41 -9.97
N TYR A 96 -2.58 0.37 -10.80
CA TYR A 96 -2.03 1.41 -11.67
C TYR A 96 -2.35 2.78 -11.12
N TYR A 97 -1.35 3.66 -10.96
CA TYR A 97 -1.55 5.02 -10.46
C TYR A 97 -1.40 6.07 -11.55
N ASN A 98 -2.36 7.01 -11.57
CA ASN A 98 -2.22 8.31 -12.20
C ASN A 98 -1.97 9.35 -11.09
N THR A 99 -0.86 10.07 -11.19
CA THR A 99 -0.39 11.03 -10.18
C THR A 99 -0.44 12.45 -10.71
N LEU A 100 -0.50 13.45 -9.81
CA LEU A 100 -0.47 14.87 -10.15
C LEU A 100 -1.57 15.27 -11.14
N VAL A 101 -2.76 14.74 -10.98
CA VAL A 101 -3.92 15.02 -11.82
C VAL A 101 -4.65 16.25 -11.28
N PRO A 102 -4.76 17.35 -12.05
CA PRO A 102 -5.56 18.50 -11.63
C PRO A 102 -7.05 18.16 -11.73
N CYS A 103 -7.79 18.31 -10.64
CA CYS A 103 -9.22 18.06 -10.56
C CYS A 103 -9.91 19.04 -9.60
N ASN A 104 -10.86 19.80 -10.07
CA ASN A 104 -11.65 20.76 -9.27
C ASN A 104 -10.78 21.70 -8.42
N GLY A 105 -9.70 22.24 -8.98
CA GLY A 105 -8.79 23.17 -8.30
C GLY A 105 -7.84 22.52 -7.30
N ARG A 106 -7.77 21.19 -7.26
CA ARG A 106 -6.83 20.41 -6.41
C ARG A 106 -6.06 19.39 -7.23
N MET A 107 -4.89 19.03 -6.72
CA MET A 107 -4.16 17.90 -7.25
C MET A 107 -4.67 16.61 -6.62
N ILE A 108 -4.89 15.60 -7.43
CA ILE A 108 -5.28 14.27 -6.97
C ILE A 108 -4.31 13.21 -7.51
N LYS A 109 -4.29 12.10 -6.81
CA LYS A 109 -3.68 10.85 -7.25
C LYS A 109 -4.72 9.75 -7.13
N TYR A 110 -4.87 8.92 -8.14
CA TYR A 110 -5.79 7.80 -8.06
C TYR A 110 -5.17 6.53 -8.61
N GLY A 111 -5.40 5.43 -7.88
CA GLY A 111 -5.01 4.08 -8.27
C GLY A 111 -6.21 3.29 -8.77
N VAL A 112 -5.98 2.45 -9.78
CA VAL A 112 -6.99 1.52 -10.33
C VAL A 112 -6.52 0.09 -10.11
N ILE A 113 -7.38 -0.75 -9.54
CA ILE A 113 -7.13 -2.17 -9.27
C ILE A 113 -8.37 -2.97 -9.68
N SER A 114 -8.19 -4.21 -10.19
CA SER A 114 -9.35 -5.07 -10.42
C SER A 114 -9.92 -5.58 -9.10
N THR A 115 -11.25 -5.76 -9.04
CA THR A 115 -11.95 -6.27 -7.84
C THR A 115 -11.39 -7.62 -7.42
N ASP A 116 -11.13 -8.52 -8.36
CA ASP A 116 -10.58 -9.85 -8.07
C ASP A 116 -9.15 -9.76 -7.48
N THR A 117 -8.29 -8.90 -8.04
CA THR A 117 -6.94 -8.69 -7.50
C THR A 117 -6.97 -8.08 -6.11
N LEU A 118 -7.91 -7.16 -5.85
CA LEU A 118 -8.11 -6.59 -4.53
C LEU A 118 -8.56 -7.65 -3.53
N ILE A 119 -9.57 -8.46 -3.86
CA ILE A 119 -10.07 -9.55 -3.01
C ILE A 119 -8.92 -10.53 -2.68
N ASP A 120 -8.14 -10.88 -3.68
CA ASP A 120 -7.00 -11.79 -3.52
C ASP A 120 -5.91 -11.23 -2.59
N ASP A 121 -5.58 -9.92 -2.71
CA ASP A 121 -4.64 -9.26 -1.79
C ASP A 121 -5.22 -9.15 -0.37
N LEU A 122 -6.53 -8.89 -0.22
CA LEU A 122 -7.21 -8.80 1.08
C LEU A 122 -7.23 -10.15 1.83
N LEU A 123 -7.50 -11.25 1.12
CA LEU A 123 -7.60 -12.59 1.72
C LEU A 123 -6.25 -13.24 1.97
N HIS A 124 -5.28 -13.03 1.08
CA HIS A 124 -4.04 -13.79 1.07
C HIS A 124 -2.78 -12.96 1.31
N TRP A 125 -2.88 -11.62 1.39
CA TRP A 125 -1.75 -10.70 1.55
C TRP A 125 -0.62 -10.95 0.54
N LYS A 126 -0.99 -11.13 -0.73
CA LYS A 126 0.01 -11.37 -1.79
C LYS A 126 1.06 -10.28 -1.86
N THR A 127 0.63 -9.05 -1.66
CA THR A 127 1.49 -7.87 -1.70
C THR A 127 1.38 -7.00 -0.46
N LEU A 128 0.28 -7.11 0.28
CA LEU A 128 -0.07 -6.27 1.43
C LEU A 128 -0.08 -4.77 1.08
N TYR A 129 -0.14 -4.44 -0.23
CA TYR A 129 -0.03 -3.07 -0.69
C TYR A 129 -1.34 -2.31 -0.55
N VAL A 130 -2.43 -2.81 -1.15
CA VAL A 130 -3.78 -2.22 -1.00
C VAL A 130 -4.45 -2.76 0.25
N ALA A 131 -4.28 -4.04 0.58
CA ALA A 131 -4.75 -4.64 1.81
C ALA A 131 -4.26 -3.87 3.05
N GLY A 132 -2.97 -3.54 3.12
CA GLY A 132 -2.39 -2.76 4.21
C GLY A 132 -2.88 -1.30 4.26
N ARG A 133 -3.38 -0.76 3.15
CA ARG A 133 -4.04 0.54 3.13
C ARG A 133 -5.42 0.47 3.78
N LEU A 134 -6.16 -0.60 3.53
CA LEU A 134 -7.50 -0.85 4.07
C LEU A 134 -7.50 -1.36 5.52
N GLN A 135 -6.34 -1.64 6.09
CA GLN A 135 -6.14 -1.88 7.53
C GLN A 135 -6.09 -0.57 8.35
N LYS A 136 -6.01 0.56 7.69
CA LYS A 136 -6.04 1.91 8.30
C LYS A 136 -7.37 2.58 8.00
N PRO A 137 -7.78 3.59 8.76
CA PRO A 137 -8.96 4.37 8.44
C PRO A 137 -8.90 4.94 7.03
N VAL A 138 -9.94 4.70 6.26
CA VAL A 138 -10.16 5.24 4.92
C VAL A 138 -11.57 5.80 4.83
N LYS A 139 -11.80 6.74 3.91
CA LYS A 139 -13.13 7.26 3.62
C LYS A 139 -13.70 6.49 2.44
N ILE A 140 -14.62 5.57 2.70
CA ILE A 140 -15.38 4.88 1.64
C ILE A 140 -16.31 5.91 0.96
N LEU A 141 -16.24 5.97 -0.35
CA LEU A 141 -17.01 6.90 -1.18
C LEU A 141 -18.15 6.21 -1.91
N THR A 142 -17.90 5.01 -2.39
CA THR A 142 -18.89 4.10 -2.96
C THR A 142 -18.43 2.65 -2.76
N GLN A 143 -19.39 1.76 -2.58
CA GLN A 143 -19.18 0.32 -2.47
C GLN A 143 -20.43 -0.37 -2.99
N ASN A 144 -20.25 -1.33 -3.90
CA ASN A 144 -21.35 -2.17 -4.40
C ASN A 144 -21.69 -3.31 -3.42
N GLU A 145 -22.75 -4.03 -3.68
CA GLU A 145 -23.24 -5.12 -2.84
C GLU A 145 -22.50 -6.46 -3.06
N ASN A 146 -21.24 -6.42 -3.49
CA ASN A 146 -20.43 -7.62 -3.68
C ASN A 146 -20.08 -8.26 -2.33
N SER A 147 -20.77 -9.34 -2.00
CA SER A 147 -20.61 -10.05 -0.72
C SER A 147 -19.20 -10.62 -0.53
N LYS A 148 -18.53 -11.06 -1.61
CA LYS A 148 -17.15 -11.56 -1.57
C LYS A 148 -16.19 -10.44 -1.17
N LEU A 149 -16.35 -9.24 -1.74
CA LEU A 149 -15.52 -8.09 -1.40
C LEU A 149 -15.76 -7.66 0.05
N GLN A 150 -17.02 -7.64 0.51
CA GLN A 150 -17.34 -7.31 1.91
C GLN A 150 -16.71 -8.31 2.89
N ALA A 151 -16.84 -9.60 2.61
CA ALA A 151 -16.22 -10.65 3.43
C ALA A 151 -14.69 -10.53 3.44
N ALA A 152 -14.07 -10.24 2.30
CA ALA A 152 -12.62 -10.06 2.18
C ALA A 152 -12.12 -8.84 2.98
N LEU A 153 -12.86 -7.72 2.97
CA LEU A 153 -12.53 -6.54 3.78
C LEU A 153 -12.52 -6.88 5.29
N VAL A 154 -13.54 -7.58 5.76
CA VAL A 154 -13.60 -8.02 7.18
C VAL A 154 -12.48 -8.99 7.50
N SER A 155 -12.22 -9.98 6.62
CA SER A 155 -11.14 -10.95 6.78
C SER A 155 -9.77 -10.26 6.89
N ASN A 156 -9.51 -9.26 6.06
CA ASN A 156 -8.27 -8.48 6.10
C ASN A 156 -8.05 -7.79 7.45
N LEU A 157 -9.11 -7.21 8.03
CA LEU A 157 -9.02 -6.55 9.33
C LEU A 157 -8.78 -7.58 10.47
N LYS A 158 -9.46 -8.73 10.43
CA LYS A 158 -9.22 -9.83 11.38
C LYS A 158 -7.78 -10.33 11.32
N SER A 159 -7.27 -10.55 10.10
CA SER A 159 -5.88 -10.96 9.89
C SER A 159 -4.86 -9.93 10.41
N ALA A 160 -5.16 -8.64 10.27
CA ALA A 160 -4.31 -7.57 10.79
C ALA A 160 -4.23 -7.58 12.32
N VAL A 161 -5.37 -7.80 12.99
CA VAL A 161 -5.44 -7.96 14.46
C VAL A 161 -4.66 -9.19 14.90
N THR A 162 -4.87 -10.34 14.26
CA THR A 162 -4.16 -11.57 14.58
C THR A 162 -2.64 -11.44 14.43
N ALA A 163 -2.18 -10.85 13.32
CA ALA A 163 -0.75 -10.61 13.11
C ALA A 163 -0.17 -9.65 14.16
N ALA A 164 -0.93 -8.61 14.54
CA ALA A 164 -0.51 -7.68 15.58
C ALA A 164 -0.41 -8.38 16.95
N PHE A 165 -1.37 -9.22 17.32
CA PHE A 165 -1.33 -9.99 18.58
C PHE A 165 -0.09 -10.89 18.67
N LEU A 166 0.29 -11.56 17.58
CA LEU A 166 1.51 -12.40 17.57
C LEU A 166 2.78 -11.58 17.83
N MET A 167 2.83 -10.32 17.36
CA MET A 167 4.02 -9.45 17.48
C MET A 167 4.07 -8.59 18.73
N LEU A 168 2.91 -8.26 19.33
CA LEU A 168 2.83 -7.47 20.55
C LEU A 168 3.16 -8.33 21.79
N PRO A 169 3.56 -7.72 22.93
CA PRO A 169 3.65 -8.43 24.22
C PRO A 169 2.27 -8.94 24.65
N GLU A 170 2.22 -9.70 25.75
CA GLU A 170 0.96 -10.24 26.28
C GLU A 170 -0.03 -9.14 26.66
N SER A 171 0.45 -8.06 27.28
CA SER A 171 -0.40 -6.91 27.69
C SER A 171 0.04 -5.63 26.97
N PHE A 172 -0.91 -4.95 26.31
CA PHE A 172 -0.67 -3.76 25.49
C PHE A 172 -1.88 -2.82 25.54
N SER A 173 -1.70 -1.56 25.13
CA SER A 173 -2.77 -0.58 24.96
C SER A 173 -3.45 -0.70 23.58
N GLU A 174 -4.63 -0.08 23.42
CA GLU A 174 -5.26 0.04 22.10
C GLU A 174 -4.36 0.82 21.11
N GLU A 175 -3.66 1.84 21.58
CA GLU A 175 -2.75 2.62 20.74
C GLU A 175 -1.56 1.78 20.25
N ASP A 176 -0.99 0.92 21.11
CA ASP A 176 0.05 -0.04 20.71
C ASP A 176 -0.49 -0.98 19.61
N LEU A 177 -1.71 -1.47 19.77
CA LEU A 177 -2.37 -2.33 18.78
C LEU A 177 -2.52 -1.61 17.44
N TYR A 178 -3.06 -0.39 17.42
CA TYR A 178 -3.27 0.35 16.18
C TYR A 178 -1.96 0.77 15.53
N THR A 179 -0.93 1.07 16.33
CA THR A 179 0.42 1.34 15.84
C THR A 179 1.03 0.12 15.18
N GLN A 180 0.88 -1.06 15.81
CA GLN A 180 1.34 -2.32 15.25
C GLN A 180 0.62 -2.64 13.93
N ILE A 181 -0.71 -2.52 13.88
CA ILE A 181 -1.51 -2.73 12.67
C ILE A 181 -1.12 -1.74 11.56
N ALA A 182 -1.04 -0.45 11.88
CA ALA A 182 -0.66 0.56 10.89
C ALA A 182 0.76 0.33 10.35
N GLY A 183 1.65 -0.22 11.17
CA GLY A 183 3.03 -0.58 10.85
C GLY A 183 3.18 -1.74 9.88
N LEU A 184 2.22 -2.69 9.80
CA LEU A 184 2.34 -3.91 9.01
C LEU A 184 2.77 -3.64 7.56
N SER A 185 2.13 -2.68 6.89
CA SER A 185 2.41 -2.34 5.49
C SER A 185 3.64 -1.45 5.29
N TYR A 186 4.31 -1.05 6.35
CA TYR A 186 5.57 -0.32 6.32
C TYR A 186 6.77 -1.19 6.73
N THR A 187 6.50 -2.35 7.32
CA THR A 187 7.52 -3.32 7.75
C THR A 187 8.32 -3.81 6.53
N GLY A 188 9.61 -3.48 6.46
CA GLY A 188 10.49 -3.85 5.35
C GLY A 188 10.31 -3.00 4.08
N ASP A 189 9.49 -1.97 4.09
CA ASP A 189 9.39 -1.02 2.98
C ASP A 189 10.71 -0.24 2.87
N PHE A 190 11.39 -0.37 1.72
CA PHE A 190 12.69 0.28 1.51
C PHE A 190 12.61 1.81 1.60
N ARG A 191 11.47 2.42 1.32
CA ARG A 191 11.25 3.87 1.42
C ARG A 191 11.41 4.37 2.84
N MET A 192 11.07 3.54 3.85
CA MET A 192 11.29 3.86 5.27
C MET A 192 12.78 3.96 5.65
N ILE A 193 13.67 3.39 4.82
CA ILE A 193 15.13 3.46 5.02
C ILE A 193 15.71 4.68 4.32
N VAL A 194 15.18 5.04 3.14
CA VAL A 194 15.83 6.00 2.22
C VAL A 194 15.28 7.42 2.32
N GLY A 195 14.03 7.63 2.78
CA GLY A 195 13.47 8.99 2.72
C GLY A 195 12.13 9.22 3.38
N GLU A 196 11.54 8.21 4.03
CA GLU A 196 10.30 8.41 4.77
C GLU A 196 10.59 8.71 6.24
N ASP A 197 9.74 9.53 6.87
CA ASP A 197 9.81 9.85 8.29
C ASP A 197 9.61 8.57 9.13
N ARG A 198 10.53 8.30 10.06
CA ARG A 198 10.43 7.15 10.98
C ARG A 198 9.22 7.24 11.90
N SER A 199 8.75 8.45 12.19
CA SER A 199 7.54 8.71 12.98
C SER A 199 6.25 8.58 12.17
N LYS A 200 6.32 8.22 10.89
CA LYS A 200 5.16 8.20 9.98
C LYS A 200 4.00 7.36 10.51
N VAL A 201 4.27 6.20 11.08
CA VAL A 201 3.23 5.31 11.63
C VAL A 201 2.55 5.99 12.82
N GLN A 202 3.33 6.54 13.74
CA GLN A 202 2.83 7.25 14.91
C GLN A 202 2.03 8.50 14.50
N ASN A 203 2.54 9.27 13.53
CA ASN A 203 1.85 10.44 12.97
C ASN A 203 0.49 10.10 12.33
N ILE A 204 0.32 8.87 11.85
CA ILE A 204 -0.97 8.38 11.34
C ILE A 204 -1.90 7.96 12.47
N VAL A 205 -1.41 7.27 13.50
CA VAL A 205 -2.24 6.64 14.53
C VAL A 205 -2.72 7.65 15.57
N GLU A 206 -1.81 8.40 16.15
CA GLU A 206 -2.08 9.31 17.28
C GLU A 206 -3.32 10.22 17.07
N PRO A 207 -3.44 10.99 15.97
CA PRO A 207 -4.61 11.84 15.75
C PRO A 207 -5.87 11.08 15.29
N ASN A 208 -5.77 9.78 14.99
CA ASN A 208 -6.85 8.99 14.40
C ASN A 208 -7.28 7.79 15.25
N VAL A 209 -6.85 7.70 16.51
CA VAL A 209 -7.25 6.63 17.44
C VAL A 209 -8.79 6.41 17.43
N PRO A 210 -9.65 7.44 17.48
CA PRO A 210 -11.10 7.22 17.43
C PRO A 210 -11.60 6.58 16.13
N HIS A 211 -10.91 6.82 15.01
CA HIS A 211 -11.24 6.20 13.73
C HIS A 211 -10.81 4.73 13.68
N PHE A 212 -9.66 4.39 14.27
CA PHE A 212 -9.23 3.00 14.46
C PHE A 212 -10.18 2.25 15.39
N GLN A 213 -10.58 2.83 16.54
CA GLN A 213 -11.56 2.25 17.44
C GLN A 213 -12.86 1.90 16.71
N LYS A 214 -13.40 2.85 15.93
CA LYS A 214 -14.60 2.60 15.12
C LYS A 214 -14.41 1.46 14.11
N LEU A 215 -13.21 1.32 13.53
CA LEU A 215 -12.90 0.30 12.52
C LEU A 215 -12.77 -1.09 13.14
N TYR A 216 -12.21 -1.19 14.35
CA TYR A 216 -11.82 -2.46 14.96
C TYR A 216 -12.71 -2.93 16.11
N SER A 217 -13.61 -2.08 16.65
CA SER A 217 -14.42 -2.40 17.84
C SER A 217 -15.15 -3.73 17.74
N ASN A 218 -15.90 -3.95 16.67
CA ASN A 218 -16.65 -5.20 16.48
C ASN A 218 -15.74 -6.41 16.36
N ILE A 219 -14.59 -6.26 15.70
CA ILE A 219 -13.61 -7.35 15.51
C ILE A 219 -12.99 -7.74 16.84
N LEU A 220 -12.67 -6.76 17.69
CA LEU A 220 -12.08 -7.00 19.01
C LEU A 220 -13.11 -7.60 19.99
N GLN A 221 -14.38 -7.17 19.92
CA GLN A 221 -15.45 -7.73 20.74
C GLN A 221 -15.72 -9.21 20.43
N ASP A 222 -15.66 -9.58 19.15
CA ASP A 222 -15.90 -10.95 18.69
C ASP A 222 -14.63 -11.84 18.74
N CYS A 223 -13.50 -11.31 19.21
CA CYS A 223 -12.22 -12.00 19.17
C CYS A 223 -12.00 -12.83 20.46
N PRO A 224 -11.99 -14.18 20.38
CA PRO A 224 -11.79 -15.02 21.57
C PRO A 224 -10.34 -15.02 22.09
N GLN A 225 -9.42 -14.43 21.36
CA GLN A 225 -7.97 -14.47 21.61
C GLN A 225 -7.48 -13.26 22.42
N VAL A 226 -8.38 -12.33 22.76
CA VAL A 226 -8.05 -11.14 23.52
C VAL A 226 -9.06 -10.89 24.62
N VAL A 227 -8.58 -10.44 25.78
CA VAL A 227 -9.40 -10.03 26.91
C VAL A 227 -9.15 -8.57 27.20
N TYR A 228 -10.22 -7.78 27.29
CA TYR A 228 -10.13 -6.37 27.65
C TYR A 228 -10.17 -6.22 29.18
N LYS A 229 -9.08 -5.75 29.77
CA LYS A 229 -8.98 -5.42 31.21
C LYS A 229 -9.39 -3.97 31.44
N HIS A 230 -10.69 -3.72 31.52
CA HIS A 230 -11.26 -2.37 31.63
C HIS A 230 -10.64 -1.53 32.76
N HIS A 231 -10.33 -2.14 33.90
CA HIS A 231 -9.75 -1.44 35.06
C HIS A 231 -8.31 -0.96 34.83
N LEU A 232 -7.59 -1.56 33.84
CA LEU A 232 -6.23 -1.19 33.47
C LEU A 232 -6.18 -0.39 32.15
N GLY A 233 -7.28 -0.32 31.41
CA GLY A 233 -7.31 0.25 30.05
C GLY A 233 -6.41 -0.51 29.06
N ARG A 234 -6.20 -1.82 29.29
CA ARG A 234 -5.29 -2.65 28.50
C ARG A 234 -5.98 -3.88 27.95
N LEU A 235 -5.43 -4.38 26.85
CA LEU A 235 -5.81 -5.65 26.26
C LEU A 235 -4.75 -6.69 26.62
N GLU A 236 -5.18 -7.95 26.80
CA GLU A 236 -4.31 -9.10 27.00
C GLU A 236 -4.58 -10.13 25.91
N ALA A 237 -3.55 -10.45 25.11
CA ALA A 237 -3.61 -11.47 24.07
C ALA A 237 -3.17 -12.83 24.63
N ASN A 238 -3.79 -13.90 24.13
CA ASN A 238 -3.39 -15.25 24.46
C ASN A 238 -2.03 -15.57 23.83
N LYS A 239 -1.01 -15.74 24.67
CA LYS A 239 0.37 -16.07 24.31
C LYS A 239 0.74 -17.53 24.60
N SER A 240 -0.22 -18.38 25.01
CA SER A 240 0.08 -19.81 25.13
C SER A 240 0.47 -20.40 23.75
N PRO A 241 1.28 -21.45 23.70
CA PRO A 241 1.64 -22.11 22.44
C PRO A 241 0.42 -22.51 21.61
N GLU A 242 -0.64 -23.01 22.26
CA GLU A 242 -1.90 -23.36 21.59
C GLU A 242 -2.60 -22.14 21.03
N GLY A 243 -2.61 -21.02 21.77
CA GLY A 243 -3.15 -19.75 21.34
C GLY A 243 -2.38 -19.18 20.15
N GLN A 244 -1.05 -19.18 20.22
CA GLN A 244 -0.18 -18.74 19.13
C GLN A 244 -0.33 -19.62 17.89
N PHE A 245 -0.43 -20.94 18.05
CA PHE A 245 -0.65 -21.87 16.95
C PHE A 245 -1.99 -21.59 16.24
N ALA A 246 -3.08 -21.45 17.00
CA ALA A 246 -4.38 -21.09 16.41
C ALA A 246 -4.33 -19.76 15.67
N GLN A 247 -3.61 -18.77 16.19
CA GLN A 247 -3.38 -17.50 15.52
C GLN A 247 -2.57 -17.66 14.23
N LEU A 248 -1.45 -18.39 14.24
CA LEU A 248 -0.61 -18.66 13.07
C LEU A 248 -1.39 -19.38 11.96
N MET A 249 -2.23 -20.37 12.33
CA MET A 249 -3.10 -21.09 11.38
C MET A 249 -4.16 -20.20 10.74
N SER A 250 -4.58 -19.13 11.39
CA SER A 250 -5.56 -18.16 10.86
C SER A 250 -4.96 -17.03 10.02
N LEU A 251 -3.63 -16.94 9.93
CA LEU A 251 -2.95 -15.92 9.12
C LEU A 251 -3.18 -16.14 7.63
N PRO A 252 -3.12 -15.08 6.81
CA PRO A 252 -3.17 -15.18 5.36
C PRO A 252 -2.14 -16.14 4.78
N ARG A 253 -2.57 -16.92 3.79
CA ARG A 253 -1.76 -18.02 3.21
C ARG A 253 -0.35 -17.59 2.79
N THR A 254 -0.21 -16.41 2.17
CA THR A 254 1.12 -15.93 1.76
C THR A 254 2.03 -15.70 2.95
N LEU A 255 1.49 -15.17 4.06
CA LEU A 255 2.27 -14.95 5.27
C LEU A 255 2.70 -16.30 5.88
N GLN A 256 1.80 -17.28 5.98
CA GLN A 256 2.16 -18.64 6.43
C GLN A 256 3.30 -19.21 5.57
N GLN A 257 3.21 -19.12 4.24
CA GLN A 257 4.27 -19.58 3.33
C GLN A 257 5.60 -18.83 3.54
N LYS A 258 5.56 -17.52 3.84
CA LYS A 258 6.79 -16.77 4.14
C LYS A 258 7.39 -17.18 5.48
N ILE A 259 6.57 -17.42 6.50
CA ILE A 259 7.00 -17.93 7.80
C ILE A 259 7.64 -19.30 7.65
N THR A 260 6.96 -20.23 6.99
CA THR A 260 7.50 -21.60 6.80
C THR A 260 8.81 -21.61 6.02
N SER A 261 8.94 -20.76 4.99
CA SER A 261 10.18 -20.63 4.21
C SER A 261 11.34 -19.97 4.98
N LEU A 262 11.07 -19.32 6.11
CA LEU A 262 12.10 -18.76 7.00
C LEU A 262 12.68 -19.84 7.90
N VAL A 263 11.83 -20.71 8.41
CA VAL A 263 12.17 -21.75 9.41
C VAL A 263 12.68 -23.02 8.74
N ASP A 264 12.08 -23.39 7.62
CA ASP A 264 12.43 -24.60 6.86
C ASP A 264 12.77 -24.26 5.41
N PRO A 265 14.08 -24.09 5.10
CA PRO A 265 14.52 -23.82 3.74
C PRO A 265 14.14 -24.96 2.78
N PRO A 266 14.03 -24.68 1.46
CA PRO A 266 13.65 -25.65 0.45
C PRO A 266 14.52 -26.94 0.50
N GLY A 267 13.88 -28.10 0.52
CA GLY A 267 14.55 -29.42 0.55
C GLY A 267 14.16 -30.30 1.73
N LYS A 268 13.43 -29.78 2.71
CA LYS A 268 12.76 -30.57 3.73
C LYS A 268 11.26 -30.55 3.46
N ASN A 269 10.63 -31.70 3.35
CA ASN A 269 9.21 -31.86 3.06
C ASN A 269 8.38 -31.93 4.35
N ARG A 270 8.55 -30.95 5.26
CA ARG A 270 7.66 -30.86 6.42
C ARG A 270 6.36 -30.16 6.07
N ASP A 271 5.28 -30.56 6.72
CA ASP A 271 3.98 -29.91 6.55
C ASP A 271 4.00 -28.49 7.14
N VAL A 272 3.23 -27.60 6.50
CA VAL A 272 3.05 -26.21 6.95
C VAL A 272 2.56 -26.17 8.40
N GLU A 273 1.62 -27.05 8.76
CA GLU A 273 1.06 -27.14 10.11
C GLU A 273 2.10 -27.51 11.15
N GLU A 274 2.96 -28.51 10.87
CA GLU A 274 4.06 -28.90 11.72
C GLU A 274 5.06 -27.76 11.99
N ILE A 275 5.40 -27.02 10.92
CA ILE A 275 6.34 -25.89 11.04
C ILE A 275 5.70 -24.75 11.86
N LEU A 276 4.43 -24.43 11.62
CA LEU A 276 3.72 -23.39 12.37
C LEU A 276 3.54 -23.79 13.85
N LEU A 277 3.36 -25.08 14.15
CA LEU A 277 3.34 -25.58 15.52
C LEU A 277 4.70 -25.37 16.21
N GLN A 278 5.79 -25.66 15.51
CA GLN A 278 7.14 -25.38 16.01
C GLN A 278 7.33 -23.87 16.30
N VAL A 279 6.91 -22.99 15.36
CA VAL A 279 7.00 -21.54 15.54
C VAL A 279 6.15 -21.05 16.73
N ALA A 280 5.00 -21.67 16.98
CA ALA A 280 4.14 -21.33 18.11
C ALA A 280 4.80 -21.59 19.48
N HIS A 281 5.72 -22.55 19.57
CA HIS A 281 6.49 -22.84 20.77
C HIS A 281 7.80 -22.04 20.89
N ASP A 282 8.15 -21.29 19.84
CA ASP A 282 9.36 -20.47 19.82
C ASP A 282 9.13 -19.15 20.56
N PRO A 283 9.97 -18.76 21.52
CA PRO A 283 9.88 -17.44 22.17
C PRO A 283 9.98 -16.29 21.18
N ASP A 284 10.62 -16.49 20.02
CA ASP A 284 10.77 -15.50 18.95
C ASP A 284 9.63 -15.56 17.90
N CYS A 285 8.50 -16.22 18.19
CA CYS A 285 7.35 -16.33 17.29
C CYS A 285 6.97 -14.98 16.65
N GLY A 286 6.86 -13.92 17.46
CA GLY A 286 6.52 -12.58 16.96
C GLY A 286 7.56 -12.01 15.99
N PHE A 287 8.84 -12.28 16.21
CA PHE A 287 9.92 -11.88 15.31
C PHE A 287 9.85 -12.62 13.98
N VAL A 288 9.57 -13.91 13.99
CA VAL A 288 9.42 -14.72 12.76
C VAL A 288 8.24 -14.20 11.91
N VAL A 289 7.10 -13.88 12.55
CA VAL A 289 5.94 -13.25 11.88
C VAL A 289 6.34 -11.90 11.26
N HIS A 290 7.03 -11.06 12.01
CA HIS A 290 7.54 -9.77 11.53
C HIS A 290 8.44 -9.93 10.29
N GLN A 291 9.35 -10.89 10.29
CA GLN A 291 10.22 -11.19 9.15
C GLN A 291 9.42 -11.67 7.92
N GLY A 292 8.39 -12.50 8.14
CA GLY A 292 7.48 -12.94 7.08
C GLY A 292 6.78 -11.76 6.39
N ILE A 293 6.23 -10.83 7.18
CA ILE A 293 5.60 -9.59 6.69
C ILE A 293 6.61 -8.73 5.93
N SER A 294 7.81 -8.54 6.50
CA SER A 294 8.88 -7.77 5.88
C SER A 294 9.24 -8.27 4.48
N ARG A 295 9.29 -9.59 4.27
CA ARG A 295 9.54 -10.17 2.94
C ARG A 295 8.43 -9.85 1.94
N ILE A 296 7.15 -9.88 2.37
CA ILE A 296 6.01 -9.53 1.50
C ILE A 296 6.10 -8.06 1.09
N VAL A 297 6.23 -7.16 2.06
CA VAL A 297 6.19 -5.71 1.82
C VAL A 297 7.42 -5.24 1.04
N ARG A 298 8.61 -5.75 1.35
CA ARG A 298 9.83 -5.39 0.62
C ARG A 298 9.74 -5.68 -0.87
N SER A 299 9.26 -6.87 -1.24
CA SER A 299 9.08 -7.25 -2.63
C SER A 299 8.08 -6.33 -3.35
N SER A 300 6.92 -6.07 -2.73
CA SER A 300 5.86 -5.27 -3.34
C SER A 300 6.21 -3.79 -3.43
N SER A 301 6.88 -3.22 -2.41
CA SER A 301 7.22 -1.80 -2.36
C SER A 301 8.25 -1.40 -3.42
N VAL A 302 9.26 -2.24 -3.65
CA VAL A 302 10.29 -2.01 -4.70
C VAL A 302 9.65 -2.00 -6.08
N VAL A 303 8.88 -3.05 -6.41
CA VAL A 303 8.24 -3.17 -7.72
C VAL A 303 7.25 -2.03 -7.96
N GLN A 304 6.43 -1.71 -6.96
CA GLN A 304 5.44 -0.63 -7.11
C GLN A 304 6.08 0.75 -7.23
N SER A 305 7.20 1.00 -6.57
CA SER A 305 7.92 2.28 -6.72
C SER A 305 8.54 2.42 -8.11
N ALA A 306 9.19 1.37 -8.63
CA ALA A 306 9.70 1.37 -9.99
C ALA A 306 8.57 1.60 -11.02
N LYS A 307 7.42 0.95 -10.83
CA LYS A 307 6.24 1.14 -11.67
C LYS A 307 5.68 2.57 -11.58
N THR A 308 5.63 3.15 -10.40
CA THR A 308 5.15 4.54 -10.20
C THR A 308 6.05 5.54 -10.92
N ILE A 309 7.38 5.38 -10.88
CA ILE A 309 8.32 6.21 -11.63
C ILE A 309 8.04 6.10 -13.15
N LEU A 310 7.86 4.90 -13.66
CA LEU A 310 7.56 4.67 -15.08
C LEU A 310 6.20 5.31 -15.47
N THR A 311 5.17 5.15 -14.66
CA THR A 311 3.82 5.64 -14.96
C THR A 311 3.67 7.16 -14.76
N ALA A 312 4.49 7.77 -13.91
CA ALA A 312 4.54 9.22 -13.74
C ALA A 312 5.21 9.95 -14.92
N GLY A 313 5.78 9.22 -15.89
CA GLY A 313 6.41 9.82 -17.07
C GLY A 313 7.76 10.47 -16.81
N VAL A 314 8.43 10.12 -15.74
CA VAL A 314 9.75 10.66 -15.37
C VAL A 314 10.87 9.97 -16.19
N LEU A 315 10.82 10.15 -17.50
CA LEU A 315 11.96 9.93 -18.40
C LEU A 315 12.65 11.25 -18.78
N GLY A 316 12.42 12.29 -18.02
CA GLY A 316 13.00 13.61 -18.23
C GLY A 316 12.95 14.47 -16.97
N GLY A 317 13.83 14.19 -16.03
CA GLY A 317 14.33 15.09 -15.00
C GLY A 317 13.35 16.04 -14.30
N LYS A 318 12.59 15.57 -13.31
CA LYS A 318 12.27 16.22 -12.04
C LYS A 318 11.36 15.33 -11.23
N LEU A 319 11.90 14.64 -10.24
CA LEU A 319 11.13 13.99 -9.19
C LEU A 319 10.61 15.13 -8.29
N VAL A 320 9.31 15.40 -8.32
CA VAL A 320 8.69 16.28 -7.33
C VAL A 320 8.39 15.42 -6.10
N THR A 321 9.23 15.51 -5.09
CA THR A 321 8.93 15.03 -3.75
C THR A 321 7.92 16.00 -3.13
N THR A 322 6.89 15.49 -2.47
CA THR A 322 5.95 16.28 -1.66
C THR A 322 6.73 17.00 -0.57
N GLU A 323 6.71 18.32 -0.62
CA GLU A 323 7.40 19.21 0.29
C GLU A 323 6.83 19.12 1.71
N ASN A 324 7.73 18.99 2.67
CA ASN A 324 7.54 19.53 4.01
C ASN A 324 7.82 21.04 3.92
N THR A 325 6.82 21.86 4.14
CA THR A 325 6.96 23.31 4.18
C THR A 325 7.83 23.72 5.39
N ASP A 326 8.92 24.42 5.09
CA ASP A 326 9.74 25.14 6.05
C ASP A 326 8.88 26.22 6.79
N PRO A 327 9.10 26.45 8.10
CA PRO A 327 8.34 27.43 8.89
C PRO A 327 8.41 28.88 8.41
N SER A 328 9.21 29.19 7.39
CA SER A 328 9.40 30.53 6.85
C SER A 328 8.51 30.89 5.62
N GLY A 329 7.62 29.97 5.19
CA GLY A 329 6.59 30.31 4.17
C GLY A 329 7.12 30.57 2.76
N ARG A 330 8.31 30.10 2.40
CA ARG A 330 8.83 30.22 1.03
C ARG A 330 8.87 28.87 0.34
N ASN A 331 8.04 28.71 -0.68
CA ASN A 331 8.08 27.56 -1.60
C ASN A 331 9.43 27.53 -2.31
N ARG A 332 10.35 26.68 -1.89
CA ARG A 332 11.50 26.27 -2.71
C ARG A 332 11.27 24.82 -3.17
N PRO A 333 11.26 24.54 -4.47
CA PRO A 333 11.28 23.18 -4.95
C PRO A 333 12.63 22.56 -4.54
N GLN A 334 12.62 21.53 -3.70
CA GLN A 334 13.81 20.73 -3.49
C GLN A 334 14.09 19.94 -4.76
N GLN A 335 15.04 20.39 -5.53
CA GLN A 335 15.72 19.57 -6.53
C GLN A 335 16.49 18.49 -5.78
N ILE A 336 16.08 17.22 -5.96
CA ILE A 336 17.00 16.12 -5.71
C ILE A 336 18.03 16.20 -6.83
N GLN A 337 19.11 16.93 -6.56
CA GLN A 337 20.31 16.89 -7.36
C GLN A 337 20.90 15.49 -7.17
N MET A 338 20.79 14.62 -8.17
CA MET A 338 21.67 13.49 -8.30
C MET A 338 23.07 14.08 -8.56
N SER A 339 23.78 14.46 -7.51
CA SER A 339 25.21 14.72 -7.60
C SER A 339 25.86 13.37 -7.92
N SER A 340 26.54 13.32 -9.04
CA SER A 340 27.44 12.21 -9.40
C SER A 340 28.64 12.22 -8.45
N THR A 341 28.44 11.71 -7.25
CA THR A 341 29.54 11.23 -6.44
C THR A 341 29.57 9.70 -6.57
N ARG A 342 30.45 9.25 -7.46
CA ARG A 342 30.96 7.88 -7.48
C ARG A 342 31.39 7.52 -6.07
N LYS A 343 30.65 6.62 -5.42
CA LYS A 343 31.19 5.51 -4.62
C LYS A 343 30.05 4.62 -4.11
N ASP A 344 30.08 3.37 -4.55
CA ASP A 344 29.63 2.14 -3.91
C ASP A 344 28.21 2.06 -3.35
N SER A 345 27.24 1.88 -4.25
CA SER A 345 26.11 0.99 -4.02
C SER A 345 25.62 0.42 -5.36
N GLY A 346 26.03 -0.80 -5.65
CA GLY A 346 25.77 -1.53 -6.92
C GLY A 346 24.32 -1.97 -7.15
N TRP A 347 23.34 -1.06 -7.01
CA TRP A 347 21.92 -1.41 -7.04
C TRP A 347 21.10 -0.75 -8.14
N SER A 348 21.59 0.28 -8.82
CA SER A 348 20.71 1.08 -9.69
C SER A 348 20.61 0.58 -11.13
N HIS A 349 21.63 -0.07 -11.67
CA HIS A 349 21.64 -0.51 -13.07
C HIS A 349 21.07 -1.91 -13.27
N ASP A 350 21.32 -2.83 -12.34
CA ASP A 350 20.85 -4.22 -12.48
C ASP A 350 19.34 -4.34 -12.27
N LEU A 351 18.77 -3.56 -11.35
CA LEU A 351 17.32 -3.60 -11.07
C LEU A 351 16.49 -3.06 -12.25
N LEU A 352 16.94 -1.98 -12.88
CA LEU A 352 16.28 -1.43 -14.08
C LEU A 352 16.43 -2.37 -15.28
N ASN A 353 17.57 -3.01 -15.44
CA ASN A 353 17.81 -3.95 -16.52
C ASN A 353 17.03 -5.28 -16.36
N GLU A 354 16.69 -5.66 -15.14
CA GLU A 354 15.90 -6.86 -14.88
C GLU A 354 14.37 -6.60 -14.96
N ILE A 355 13.91 -5.43 -14.53
CA ILE A 355 12.49 -5.09 -14.45
C ILE A 355 11.92 -4.56 -15.76
N VAL A 356 12.66 -3.71 -16.49
CA VAL A 356 12.17 -3.09 -17.74
C VAL A 356 11.87 -4.10 -18.83
N PRO A 357 12.71 -5.13 -19.11
CA PRO A 357 12.39 -6.15 -20.11
C PRO A 357 11.18 -7.02 -19.74
N ARG A 358 10.96 -7.29 -18.45
CA ARG A 358 9.80 -8.06 -17.96
C ARG A 358 8.50 -7.27 -18.06
N LEU A 359 8.54 -5.95 -17.92
CA LEU A 359 7.38 -5.07 -18.08
C LEU A 359 6.96 -4.90 -19.55
N CYS A 360 7.89 -4.95 -20.49
CA CYS A 360 7.61 -4.74 -21.91
C CYS A 360 7.26 -6.00 -22.70
N GLY A 361 7.31 -7.20 -22.13
CA GLY A 361 6.76 -8.45 -22.70
C GLY A 361 7.32 -8.92 -24.05
N LYS A 362 8.46 -8.39 -24.53
CA LYS A 362 9.17 -8.89 -25.71
C LYS A 362 10.67 -8.78 -25.51
N ARG A 363 11.36 -9.90 -25.72
CA ARG A 363 12.79 -9.90 -26.03
C ARG A 363 12.98 -9.15 -27.36
N SER A 364 13.19 -7.85 -27.32
CA SER A 364 13.81 -7.12 -28.41
C SER A 364 15.26 -6.89 -28.00
N GLN A 365 16.17 -7.53 -28.75
CA GLN A 365 17.59 -7.26 -28.71
C GLN A 365 17.82 -5.78 -29.03
N TRP A 366 18.07 -4.97 -28.01
CA TRP A 366 18.75 -3.71 -28.19
C TRP A 366 20.12 -3.86 -27.55
N ALA A 367 21.09 -4.30 -28.40
CA ALA A 367 22.51 -4.20 -28.09
C ALA A 367 22.86 -2.71 -28.10
N LEU A 368 23.14 -2.14 -26.93
CA LEU A 368 23.86 -0.88 -26.83
C LEU A 368 25.33 -1.17 -27.16
N THR A 369 25.75 -0.89 -28.38
CA THR A 369 27.17 -0.81 -28.72
C THR A 369 27.76 0.44 -28.07
N PRO A 370 28.95 0.37 -27.43
CA PRO A 370 29.65 1.56 -26.97
C PRO A 370 30.21 2.28 -28.21
N SER A 371 29.87 3.54 -28.38
CA SER A 371 30.50 4.44 -29.34
C SER A 371 31.89 4.80 -28.84
N ASN A 372 32.91 4.15 -29.45
CA ASN A 372 34.26 4.71 -29.48
C ASN A 372 34.31 5.80 -30.54
N GLY A 373 34.87 6.94 -30.16
CA GLY A 373 35.05 8.08 -31.05
C GLY A 373 36.06 7.80 -32.16
N GLY A 374 35.92 8.54 -33.25
CA GLY A 374 36.87 8.59 -34.34
C GLY A 374 36.26 9.26 -35.57
N ASP A 375 36.82 10.34 -35.91
CA ASP A 375 36.56 11.31 -36.99
C ASP A 375 36.23 10.77 -38.38
N ALA A 376 35.56 11.60 -39.13
CA ALA A 376 35.81 12.05 -40.49
C ALA A 376 34.83 11.64 -41.62
N HIS A 377 34.27 12.70 -42.18
CA HIS A 377 33.96 13.03 -43.60
C HIS A 377 32.91 12.27 -44.40
N CYS A 378 31.96 13.12 -44.81
CA CYS A 378 31.35 13.24 -46.17
C CYS A 378 30.67 12.01 -46.81
N TRP A 379 29.39 12.02 -46.96
CA TRP A 379 28.52 12.38 -48.13
C TRP A 379 27.06 12.22 -47.73
#